data_1027b644cae37a09d5f6b3f6a3165e0d
#
_entry.id   1027b644cae37a09d5f6b3f6a3165e0d
#
_cell.length_a   1.000
_cell.length_b   1.000
_cell.length_c   1.000
_cell.angle_alpha   90.00
_cell.angle_beta   90.00
_cell.angle_gamma   90.00
#
_symmetry.space_group_name_H-M   'P 1'
#
loop_
_entity.id
_entity.type
_entity.pdbx_description
1 polymer ?
#
loop_
_entity_poly.entity_id
_entity_poly.type
_entity_poly.pdbx_seq_one_letter_code
_entity_poly.pdbx_strand_id
1 'polypeptide(L)'
;YKQNTHGGGVRDPLVVHWPAGLAADSAGSLRHQFHHVSDLTPTILDVVAAPLPTTVNGIAQMPLHGTPMTYTFHEPDAPTRKVVQHFEMLGHRGIVSDGWKAVTLHDARTLIDDDRWELYHLDDDFSETVDLAERHPDVLRSLVERWWEEAAKYKVLPVDERAGGGTRKRRPVRASWTLWPGLERVPSDSAPQLQNTSHIITAHVTVPSGGCEGALITDGDRWGGYAMFVQDGVPCFHYHFPLERHEVRGVDALTPGDHTITWTL
;
A
#
# COMPACT_ATOMS: atom_id res chain seq x y z
N TYR A 1 0.67 -16.56 4.48
CA TYR A 1 -0.29 -15.77 3.69
C TYR A 1 0.14 -14.30 3.69
N LYS A 2 -0.05 -13.58 2.60
CA LYS A 2 0.54 -12.25 2.32
C LYS A 2 0.17 -11.11 3.30
N GLN A 3 -0.78 -11.30 4.18
CA GLN A 3 -1.14 -10.31 5.20
C GLN A 3 -0.56 -10.65 6.57
N ASN A 4 0.02 -11.84 6.73
CA ASN A 4 0.59 -12.28 7.98
C ASN A 4 2.06 -11.86 8.09
N THR A 5 2.53 -11.64 9.30
CA THR A 5 3.93 -11.28 9.59
C THR A 5 4.85 -12.50 9.75
N HIS A 6 4.33 -13.71 9.68
CA HIS A 6 5.10 -14.95 9.56
C HIS A 6 5.88 -15.01 8.23
N GLY A 7 6.87 -15.87 8.13
CA GLY A 7 7.75 -16.00 6.96
C GLY A 7 7.02 -16.15 5.64
N GLY A 8 5.94 -16.92 5.59
CA GLY A 8 5.10 -17.06 4.38
C GLY A 8 4.35 -15.80 3.94
N GLY A 9 4.38 -14.74 4.73
CA GLY A 9 3.75 -13.45 4.41
C GLY A 9 4.72 -12.30 4.15
N VAL A 10 5.96 -12.42 4.65
CA VAL A 10 6.94 -11.32 4.60
C VAL A 10 8.26 -11.70 3.92
N ARG A 11 8.41 -12.96 3.50
CA ARG A 11 9.64 -13.43 2.89
C ARG A 11 9.45 -13.55 1.38
N ASP A 12 10.05 -12.60 0.66
CA ASP A 12 10.00 -12.53 -0.80
C ASP A 12 11.41 -12.72 -1.38
N PRO A 13 11.58 -13.48 -2.50
CA PRO A 13 12.85 -13.58 -3.18
C PRO A 13 13.19 -12.27 -3.91
N LEU A 14 14.47 -11.91 -3.90
CA LEU A 14 15.02 -10.81 -4.68
C LEU A 14 16.03 -11.34 -5.70
N VAL A 15 15.91 -10.94 -6.95
CA VAL A 15 16.89 -11.20 -8.00
C VAL A 15 17.52 -9.89 -8.43
N VAL A 16 18.85 -9.82 -8.41
CA VAL A 16 19.61 -8.66 -8.87
C VAL A 16 20.30 -9.02 -10.19
N HIS A 17 20.06 -8.24 -11.23
CA HIS A 17 20.71 -8.35 -12.52
C HIS A 17 21.37 -7.02 -12.87
N TRP A 18 22.69 -6.98 -12.77
CA TRP A 18 23.48 -5.78 -13.07
C TRP A 18 24.86 -6.15 -13.66
N PRO A 19 24.91 -6.49 -14.97
CA PRO A 19 26.12 -6.99 -15.63
C PRO A 19 27.32 -6.04 -15.55
N ALA A 20 27.10 -4.73 -15.47
CA ALA A 20 28.15 -3.73 -15.39
C ALA A 20 28.79 -3.59 -13.99
N GLY A 21 28.13 -4.09 -12.94
CA GLY A 21 28.57 -3.88 -11.55
C GLY A 21 28.75 -5.14 -10.74
N LEU A 22 28.25 -6.29 -11.22
CA LEU A 22 28.43 -7.59 -10.57
C LEU A 22 29.52 -8.38 -11.30
N ALA A 23 30.33 -9.11 -10.54
CA ALA A 23 31.34 -10.00 -11.11
C ALA A 23 30.67 -11.12 -11.94
N ALA A 24 31.22 -11.46 -13.07
CA ALA A 24 30.65 -12.46 -13.97
C ALA A 24 30.51 -13.86 -13.33
N ASP A 25 31.39 -14.20 -12.41
CA ASP A 25 31.40 -15.46 -11.64
C ASP A 25 30.36 -15.45 -10.50
N SER A 26 29.73 -14.31 -10.21
CA SER A 26 28.65 -14.22 -9.22
C SER A 26 27.28 -14.62 -9.81
N ALA A 27 27.20 -14.90 -11.10
CA ALA A 27 25.94 -15.28 -11.73
C ALA A 27 25.36 -16.58 -11.13
N GLY A 28 24.10 -16.53 -10.71
CA GLY A 28 23.42 -17.64 -10.07
C GLY A 28 23.81 -17.88 -8.60
N SER A 29 24.71 -17.07 -8.03
CA SER A 29 25.07 -17.21 -6.62
C SER A 29 23.99 -16.65 -5.68
N LEU A 30 23.87 -17.26 -4.50
CA LEU A 30 22.91 -16.85 -3.48
C LEU A 30 23.56 -15.86 -2.49
N ARG A 31 22.71 -15.08 -1.86
CA ARG A 31 23.04 -14.21 -0.73
C ARG A 31 22.07 -14.53 0.40
N HIS A 32 22.58 -14.78 1.59
CA HIS A 32 21.79 -15.18 2.76
C HIS A 32 21.64 -14.06 3.79
N GLN A 33 22.25 -12.90 3.54
CA GLN A 33 22.12 -11.76 4.42
C GLN A 33 20.65 -11.32 4.48
N PHE A 34 20.20 -11.01 5.71
CA PHE A 34 18.85 -10.50 5.91
C PHE A 34 18.73 -9.07 5.38
N HIS A 35 17.72 -8.85 4.52
CA HIS A 35 17.39 -7.55 3.96
C HIS A 35 15.87 -7.36 3.93
N HIS A 36 15.43 -6.13 3.71
CA HIS A 36 14.04 -5.74 3.61
C HIS A 36 13.81 -4.87 2.37
N VAL A 37 12.59 -4.79 1.88
CA VAL A 37 12.24 -3.97 0.69
C VAL A 37 12.63 -2.49 0.85
N SER A 38 12.65 -1.96 2.08
CA SER A 38 13.14 -0.60 2.37
C SER A 38 14.62 -0.39 2.05
N ASP A 39 15.38 -1.46 1.88
CA ASP A 39 16.82 -1.43 1.58
C ASP A 39 17.11 -1.20 0.08
N LEU A 40 16.09 -1.37 -0.78
CA LEU A 40 16.24 -1.20 -2.23
C LEU A 40 16.60 0.24 -2.62
N THR A 41 15.87 1.22 -2.09
CA THR A 41 16.15 2.63 -2.41
C THR A 41 17.56 3.08 -2.02
N PRO A 42 18.01 2.85 -0.77
CA PRO A 42 19.39 3.21 -0.42
C PRO A 42 20.43 2.39 -1.21
N THR A 43 20.14 1.16 -1.58
CA THR A 43 21.03 0.36 -2.45
C THR A 43 21.16 0.98 -3.85
N ILE A 44 20.05 1.40 -4.46
CA ILE A 44 20.08 2.05 -5.77
C ILE A 44 20.86 3.37 -5.70
N LEU A 45 20.64 4.19 -4.67
CA LEU A 45 21.35 5.44 -4.49
C LEU A 45 22.85 5.22 -4.31
N ASP A 46 23.24 4.19 -3.57
CA ASP A 46 24.65 3.80 -3.38
C ASP A 46 25.29 3.35 -4.70
N VAL A 47 24.59 2.51 -5.47
CA VAL A 47 25.04 2.05 -6.80
C VAL A 47 25.27 3.18 -7.79
N VAL A 48 24.39 4.18 -7.81
CA VAL A 48 24.50 5.33 -8.73
C VAL A 48 25.28 6.51 -8.13
N ALA A 49 25.84 6.35 -6.94
CA ALA A 49 26.56 7.38 -6.18
C ALA A 49 25.75 8.70 -6.05
N ALA A 50 24.44 8.61 -5.92
CA ALA A 50 23.55 9.75 -5.79
C ALA A 50 23.28 10.06 -4.30
N PRO A 51 23.57 11.27 -3.81
CA PRO A 51 23.24 11.65 -2.45
C PRO A 51 21.73 11.75 -2.25
N LEU A 52 21.25 11.32 -1.09
CA LEU A 52 19.86 11.54 -0.71
C LEU A 52 19.64 13.04 -0.43
N PRO A 53 18.68 13.69 -1.09
CA PRO A 53 18.38 15.08 -0.79
C PRO A 53 17.73 15.20 0.59
N THR A 54 18.23 16.12 1.42
CA THR A 54 17.62 16.43 2.72
C THR A 54 16.37 17.28 2.60
N THR A 55 16.19 17.94 1.45
CA THR A 55 15.05 18.81 1.15
C THR A 55 14.64 18.66 -0.31
N VAL A 56 13.34 18.52 -0.57
CA VAL A 56 12.77 18.50 -1.92
C VAL A 56 11.66 19.56 -1.98
N ASN A 57 11.74 20.48 -2.95
CA ASN A 57 10.77 21.58 -3.11
C ASN A 57 10.54 22.38 -1.80
N GLY A 58 11.58 22.61 -1.01
CA GLY A 58 11.49 23.31 0.27
C GLY A 58 10.97 22.49 1.44
N ILE A 59 10.62 21.23 1.23
CA ILE A 59 10.11 20.32 2.27
C ILE A 59 11.21 19.40 2.76
N ALA A 60 11.47 19.42 4.07
CA ALA A 60 12.43 18.52 4.70
C ALA A 60 12.01 17.06 4.52
N GLN A 61 12.92 16.22 4.05
CA GLN A 61 12.66 14.82 3.81
C GLN A 61 12.92 13.98 5.06
N MET A 62 12.14 12.93 5.24
CA MET A 62 12.45 11.90 6.25
C MET A 62 13.72 11.15 5.83
N PRO A 63 14.58 10.77 6.79
CA PRO A 63 15.74 9.94 6.48
C PRO A 63 15.28 8.57 5.94
N LEU A 64 16.07 8.00 5.02
CA LEU A 64 15.89 6.59 4.64
C LEU A 64 16.36 5.70 5.79
N HIS A 65 15.55 4.71 6.12
CA HIS A 65 15.81 3.76 7.21
C HIS A 65 16.35 2.41 6.73
N GLY A 66 16.47 2.24 5.41
CA GLY A 66 17.02 1.02 4.80
C GLY A 66 18.53 0.95 4.94
N THR A 67 19.05 -0.27 4.91
CA THR A 67 20.49 -0.60 4.91
C THR A 67 20.89 -0.99 3.49
N PRO A 68 21.80 -0.27 2.80
CA PRO A 68 22.26 -0.66 1.47
C PRO A 68 22.80 -2.08 1.46
N MET A 69 22.42 -2.88 0.45
CA MET A 69 22.90 -4.25 0.31
C MET A 69 24.10 -4.39 -0.64
N THR A 70 24.68 -3.30 -1.13
CA THR A 70 25.82 -3.29 -2.06
C THR A 70 27.04 -4.05 -1.55
N TYR A 71 27.24 -4.11 -0.23
CA TYR A 71 28.33 -4.88 0.37
C TYR A 71 28.25 -6.39 0.03
N THR A 72 27.04 -6.93 -0.18
CA THR A 72 26.85 -8.34 -0.54
C THR A 72 27.21 -8.65 -1.98
N PHE A 73 27.38 -7.62 -2.82
CA PHE A 73 27.68 -7.79 -4.25
C PHE A 73 29.11 -8.32 -4.47
N HIS A 74 30.02 -7.94 -3.60
CA HIS A 74 31.43 -8.29 -3.68
C HIS A 74 31.89 -9.23 -2.55
N GLU A 75 31.14 -9.29 -1.45
CA GLU A 75 31.45 -10.08 -0.27
C GLU A 75 30.26 -11.01 0.04
N PRO A 76 30.15 -12.17 -0.66
CA PRO A 76 28.99 -13.05 -0.53
C PRO A 76 28.75 -13.58 0.88
N ASP A 77 29.83 -13.75 1.66
CA ASP A 77 29.80 -14.31 3.02
C ASP A 77 29.90 -13.20 4.11
N ALA A 78 29.81 -11.94 3.73
CA ALA A 78 29.80 -10.84 4.70
C ALA A 78 28.67 -11.01 5.71
N PRO A 79 28.86 -10.67 6.98
CA PRO A 79 27.80 -10.71 7.97
C PRO A 79 26.67 -9.73 7.61
N THR A 80 25.45 -10.10 7.97
CA THR A 80 24.28 -9.23 7.82
C THR A 80 24.51 -7.88 8.51
N ARG A 81 24.29 -6.78 7.78
CA ARG A 81 24.40 -5.42 8.32
C ARG A 81 23.09 -4.87 8.85
N LYS A 82 21.96 -5.43 8.45
CA LYS A 82 20.65 -5.05 8.96
C LYS A 82 20.39 -5.75 10.30
N VAL A 83 20.41 -4.97 11.37
CA VAL A 83 20.35 -5.50 12.74
C VAL A 83 18.92 -5.82 13.18
N VAL A 84 17.95 -5.01 12.72
CA VAL A 84 16.56 -5.13 13.16
C VAL A 84 15.59 -4.76 12.04
N GLN A 85 14.48 -5.47 11.99
CA GLN A 85 13.34 -5.11 11.14
C GLN A 85 12.04 -5.47 11.82
N HIS A 86 11.20 -4.46 12.03
CA HIS A 86 9.82 -4.65 12.48
C HIS A 86 8.89 -4.81 11.27
N PHE A 87 7.78 -5.51 11.50
CA PHE A 87 6.67 -5.69 10.56
C PHE A 87 5.37 -5.36 11.28
N GLU A 88 4.45 -4.74 10.55
CA GLU A 88 3.07 -4.53 10.98
C GLU A 88 2.16 -4.60 9.75
N MET A 89 1.04 -5.30 9.88
CA MET A 89 -0.01 -5.35 8.88
C MET A 89 -1.33 -5.70 9.56
N LEU A 90 -2.25 -4.73 9.63
CA LEU A 90 -3.60 -4.94 10.16
C LEU A 90 -3.63 -5.47 11.60
N GLY A 91 -2.71 -5.03 12.45
CA GLY A 91 -2.55 -5.49 13.82
C GLY A 91 -1.66 -6.73 13.97
N HIS A 92 -1.40 -7.49 12.91
CA HIS A 92 -0.38 -8.55 12.93
C HIS A 92 1.00 -7.91 13.07
N ARG A 93 1.82 -8.40 13.98
CA ARG A 93 3.10 -7.78 14.32
C ARG A 93 4.22 -8.80 14.25
N GLY A 94 5.41 -8.33 13.93
CA GLY A 94 6.61 -9.16 13.94
C GLY A 94 7.87 -8.32 14.01
N ILE A 95 8.93 -8.92 14.52
CA ILE A 95 10.26 -8.32 14.57
C ILE A 95 11.31 -9.40 14.36
N VAL A 96 12.31 -9.06 13.55
CA VAL A 96 13.52 -9.88 13.37
C VAL A 96 14.70 -9.11 13.94
N SER A 97 15.50 -9.75 14.77
CA SER A 97 16.79 -9.24 15.26
C SER A 97 17.71 -10.40 15.61
N ASP A 98 18.96 -10.33 15.16
CA ASP A 98 20.03 -11.26 15.51
C ASP A 98 19.67 -12.76 15.31
N GLY A 99 19.03 -13.08 14.17
CA GLY A 99 18.60 -14.44 13.84
C GLY A 99 17.27 -14.87 14.53
N TRP A 100 16.81 -14.13 15.53
CA TRP A 100 15.54 -14.39 16.19
C TRP A 100 14.39 -13.63 15.55
N LYS A 101 13.20 -14.23 15.61
CA LYS A 101 11.96 -13.60 15.19
C LYS A 101 10.86 -13.80 16.21
N ALA A 102 10.31 -12.70 16.72
CA ALA A 102 9.05 -12.72 17.44
C ALA A 102 7.91 -12.31 16.50
N VAL A 103 6.78 -13.00 16.56
CA VAL A 103 5.65 -12.75 15.65
C VAL A 103 4.33 -13.03 16.34
N THR A 104 3.29 -12.27 16.01
CA THR A 104 1.92 -12.51 16.48
C THR A 104 0.89 -12.21 15.42
N LEU A 105 -0.20 -12.98 15.43
CA LEU A 105 -1.41 -12.70 14.68
C LEU A 105 -2.44 -12.04 15.58
N HIS A 106 -2.98 -10.93 15.11
CA HIS A 106 -4.05 -10.23 15.81
C HIS A 106 -5.42 -10.75 15.38
N ASP A 107 -6.30 -11.02 16.34
CA ASP A 107 -7.71 -11.24 16.10
C ASP A 107 -8.47 -9.93 16.37
N ALA A 108 -9.11 -9.37 15.35
CA ALA A 108 -9.86 -8.11 15.44
C ALA A 108 -10.99 -8.09 16.51
N ARG A 109 -11.25 -9.22 17.16
CA ARG A 109 -12.21 -9.35 18.27
C ARG A 109 -11.57 -9.29 19.65
N THR A 110 -10.25 -9.26 19.73
CA THR A 110 -9.48 -9.18 20.98
C THR A 110 -8.77 -7.83 21.09
N LEU A 111 -8.26 -7.52 22.28
CA LEU A 111 -7.37 -6.37 22.46
C LEU A 111 -5.97 -6.75 21.97
N ILE A 112 -5.27 -5.78 21.44
CA ILE A 112 -3.91 -5.98 20.91
C ILE A 112 -2.92 -6.45 21.97
N ASP A 113 -3.17 -6.11 23.24
CA ASP A 113 -2.35 -6.51 24.38
C ASP A 113 -2.58 -7.97 24.78
N ASP A 114 -3.68 -8.60 24.34
CA ASP A 114 -4.01 -10.00 24.60
C ASP A 114 -3.41 -10.95 23.55
N ASP A 115 -2.76 -10.41 22.52
CA ASP A 115 -2.22 -11.23 21.44
C ASP A 115 -1.07 -12.10 21.94
N ARG A 116 -1.15 -13.39 21.61
CA ARG A 116 -0.07 -14.35 21.90
C ARG A 116 1.06 -14.20 20.90
N TRP A 117 2.27 -13.99 21.40
CA TRP A 117 3.48 -13.97 20.61
C TRP A 117 4.12 -15.36 20.53
N GLU A 118 4.66 -15.67 19.37
CA GLU A 118 5.46 -16.85 19.05
C GLU A 118 6.92 -16.42 18.84
N LEU A 119 7.87 -17.32 19.08
CA LEU A 119 9.30 -17.05 18.94
C LEU A 119 9.98 -18.13 18.09
N TYR A 120 10.78 -17.72 17.13
CA TYR A 120 11.51 -18.59 16.22
C TYR A 120 12.98 -18.18 16.11
N HIS A 121 13.89 -19.15 15.91
CA HIS A 121 15.29 -18.91 15.58
C HIS A 121 15.49 -19.24 14.10
N LEU A 122 15.59 -18.23 13.25
CA LEU A 122 15.50 -18.37 11.80
C LEU A 122 16.67 -19.12 11.16
N ASP A 123 17.83 -19.11 11.80
CA ASP A 123 19.02 -19.83 11.30
C ASP A 123 18.85 -21.35 11.46
N ASP A 124 18.12 -21.80 12.48
CA ASP A 124 17.84 -23.21 12.76
C ASP A 124 16.48 -23.66 12.21
N ASP A 125 15.51 -22.78 12.23
CA ASP A 125 14.12 -23.03 11.81
C ASP A 125 13.62 -21.96 10.83
N PHE A 126 14.14 -22.02 9.62
CA PHE A 126 13.76 -21.14 8.52
C PHE A 126 12.25 -21.11 8.26
N SER A 127 11.54 -22.20 8.53
CA SER A 127 10.12 -22.38 8.21
C SER A 127 9.18 -22.00 9.35
N GLU A 128 9.71 -21.56 10.49
CA GLU A 128 8.91 -21.15 11.66
C GLU A 128 7.96 -22.28 12.12
N THR A 129 8.53 -23.48 12.34
CA THR A 129 7.75 -24.69 12.65
C THR A 129 7.74 -25.03 14.14
N VAL A 130 8.71 -24.53 14.91
CA VAL A 130 8.87 -24.84 16.34
C VAL A 130 8.84 -23.54 17.14
N ASP A 131 7.72 -23.27 17.80
CA ASP A 131 7.59 -22.13 18.71
C ASP A 131 8.49 -22.31 19.95
N LEU A 132 9.43 -21.39 20.13
CA LEU A 132 10.39 -21.36 21.21
C LEU A 132 10.01 -20.40 22.34
N ALA A 133 8.84 -19.79 22.32
CA ALA A 133 8.42 -18.76 23.28
C ALA A 133 8.53 -19.22 24.75
N GLU A 134 8.10 -20.45 25.03
CA GLU A 134 8.17 -21.02 26.39
C GLU A 134 9.60 -21.38 26.82
N ARG A 135 10.48 -21.70 25.86
CA ARG A 135 11.88 -22.07 26.14
C ARG A 135 12.78 -20.86 26.33
N HIS A 136 12.47 -19.73 25.70
CA HIS A 136 13.28 -18.52 25.71
C HIS A 136 12.41 -17.27 26.01
N PRO A 137 11.73 -17.22 27.17
CA PRO A 137 10.80 -16.14 27.49
C PRO A 137 11.47 -14.77 27.61
N ASP A 138 12.75 -14.74 27.98
CA ASP A 138 13.47 -13.46 28.10
C ASP A 138 13.84 -12.88 26.74
N VAL A 139 14.19 -13.75 25.77
CA VAL A 139 14.42 -13.33 24.37
C VAL A 139 13.13 -12.80 23.77
N LEU A 140 12.03 -13.53 23.96
CA LEU A 140 10.72 -13.08 23.49
C LEU A 140 10.36 -11.70 24.05
N ARG A 141 10.49 -11.51 25.36
CA ARG A 141 10.18 -10.24 26.02
C ARG A 141 11.00 -9.09 25.43
N SER A 142 12.31 -9.28 25.29
CA SER A 142 13.22 -8.28 24.74
C SER A 142 12.85 -7.91 23.31
N LEU A 143 12.46 -8.89 22.45
CA LEU A 143 12.03 -8.63 21.10
C LEU A 143 10.68 -7.90 21.02
N VAL A 144 9.73 -8.26 21.89
CA VAL A 144 8.44 -7.57 21.97
C VAL A 144 8.62 -6.12 22.41
N GLU A 145 9.42 -5.86 23.45
CA GLU A 145 9.76 -4.49 23.89
C GLU A 145 10.39 -3.70 22.74
N ARG A 146 11.35 -4.30 22.04
CA ARG A 146 12.01 -3.69 20.89
C ARG A 146 11.04 -3.42 19.73
N TRP A 147 10.05 -4.29 19.52
CA TRP A 147 9.02 -4.02 18.51
C TRP A 147 8.27 -2.71 18.81
N TRP A 148 7.88 -2.48 20.06
CA TRP A 148 7.19 -1.25 20.47
C TRP A 148 8.08 0.00 20.32
N GLU A 149 9.37 -0.12 20.60
CA GLU A 149 10.35 0.96 20.40
C GLU A 149 10.48 1.32 18.91
N GLU A 150 10.65 0.32 18.05
CA GLU A 150 10.74 0.52 16.60
C GLU A 150 9.43 1.06 16.03
N ALA A 151 8.28 0.56 16.50
CA ALA A 151 6.96 1.05 16.09
C ALA A 151 6.74 2.54 16.43
N ALA A 152 7.18 2.97 17.61
CA ALA A 152 7.14 4.38 18.01
C ALA A 152 8.08 5.24 17.13
N LYS A 153 9.32 4.79 16.94
CA LYS A 153 10.34 5.46 16.14
C LYS A 153 9.93 5.68 14.70
N TYR A 154 9.28 4.67 14.08
CA TYR A 154 8.88 4.69 12.67
C TYR A 154 7.42 5.10 12.45
N LYS A 155 6.76 5.63 13.47
CA LYS A 155 5.39 6.17 13.39
C LYS A 155 4.34 5.13 12.97
N VAL A 156 4.55 3.90 13.38
CA VAL A 156 3.57 2.82 13.20
C VAL A 156 2.39 2.98 14.17
N LEU A 157 2.65 3.60 15.35
CA LEU A 157 1.64 3.81 16.37
C LEU A 157 0.70 4.99 16.04
N PRO A 158 -0.61 4.91 16.39
CA PRO A 158 -1.28 3.75 16.98
C PRO A 158 -1.44 2.62 15.96
N VAL A 159 -1.34 1.37 16.42
CA VAL A 159 -1.56 0.20 15.55
C VAL A 159 -2.98 0.20 15.02
N ASP A 160 -3.15 -0.12 13.75
CA ASP A 160 -4.47 -0.22 13.14
C ASP A 160 -5.07 -1.63 13.38
N GLU A 161 -5.79 -1.78 14.47
CA GLU A 161 -6.46 -3.02 14.86
C GLU A 161 -7.63 -3.41 13.93
N ARG A 162 -7.90 -2.65 12.87
CA ARG A 162 -8.99 -2.92 11.92
C ARG A 162 -8.62 -4.06 10.95
N ALA A 163 -7.93 -5.07 11.47
CA ALA A 163 -7.50 -6.25 10.75
C ALA A 163 -8.65 -6.86 9.94
N GLY A 164 -8.42 -7.07 8.70
CA GLY A 164 -9.21 -7.59 7.62
C GLY A 164 -10.49 -8.37 7.95
N GLY A 165 -11.53 -7.74 8.41
CA GLY A 165 -12.80 -8.34 8.78
C GLY A 165 -13.44 -7.73 10.02
N GLY A 166 -12.70 -6.92 10.79
CA GLY A 166 -13.29 -6.10 11.83
C GLY A 166 -14.39 -5.27 11.19
N THR A 167 -15.59 -5.34 11.72
CA THR A 167 -16.72 -4.55 11.27
C THR A 167 -16.24 -3.12 11.07
N ARG A 168 -15.91 -2.77 9.81
CA ARG A 168 -15.98 -1.37 9.41
C ARG A 168 -17.28 -0.90 10.03
N LYS A 169 -17.22 -0.06 11.09
CA LYS A 169 -18.43 0.62 11.56
C LYS A 169 -19.00 1.17 10.28
N ARG A 170 -20.07 0.55 9.78
CA ARG A 170 -20.74 1.00 8.57
C ARG A 170 -20.94 2.48 8.80
N ARG A 171 -20.13 3.32 8.18
CA ARG A 171 -20.42 4.75 8.16
C ARG A 171 -21.86 4.83 7.70
N PRO A 172 -22.68 5.65 8.33
CA PRO A 172 -24.06 5.78 7.87
C PRO A 172 -24.00 6.05 6.37
N VAL A 173 -24.64 5.16 5.61
CA VAL A 173 -24.68 5.26 4.15
C VAL A 173 -25.30 6.62 3.85
N ARG A 174 -24.52 7.54 3.36
CA ARG A 174 -25.07 8.80 2.90
C ARG A 174 -25.98 8.51 1.73
N ALA A 175 -27.21 8.96 1.79
CA ALA A 175 -28.18 8.81 0.70
C ALA A 175 -27.90 9.78 -0.46
N SER A 176 -27.18 10.85 -0.21
CA SER A 176 -26.86 11.87 -1.23
C SER A 176 -25.49 12.49 -1.00
N TRP A 177 -24.89 12.95 -2.09
CA TRP A 177 -23.58 13.60 -2.15
C TRP A 177 -23.70 14.86 -3.00
N THR A 178 -23.04 15.93 -2.58
CA THR A 178 -22.82 17.10 -3.41
C THR A 178 -21.33 17.25 -3.63
N LEU A 179 -20.93 17.26 -4.89
CA LEU A 179 -19.55 17.41 -5.31
C LEU A 179 -19.39 18.74 -6.04
N TRP A 180 -18.30 19.44 -5.80
CA TRP A 180 -18.04 20.74 -6.39
C TRP A 180 -16.91 20.67 -7.42
N PRO A 181 -16.88 21.54 -8.42
CA PRO A 181 -15.78 21.58 -9.38
C PRO A 181 -14.41 21.73 -8.70
N GLY A 182 -13.39 21.13 -9.28
CA GLY A 182 -12.03 21.17 -8.76
C GLY A 182 -11.71 20.13 -7.68
N LEU A 183 -12.65 19.26 -7.33
CA LEU A 183 -12.35 18.10 -6.50
C LEU A 183 -11.59 17.05 -7.31
N GLU A 184 -10.37 16.77 -6.89
CA GLU A 184 -9.53 15.72 -7.47
C GLU A 184 -9.15 14.69 -6.40
N ARG A 185 -9.07 13.42 -6.80
CA ARG A 185 -8.58 12.32 -5.96
C ARG A 185 -9.30 12.21 -4.61
N VAL A 186 -10.62 12.24 -4.63
CA VAL A 186 -11.41 11.99 -3.42
C VAL A 186 -11.11 10.57 -2.92
N PRO A 187 -10.67 10.40 -1.66
CA PRO A 187 -10.39 9.06 -1.12
C PRO A 187 -11.61 8.14 -1.25
N SER A 188 -11.39 6.86 -1.60
CA SER A 188 -12.48 5.91 -1.87
C SER A 188 -13.50 5.78 -0.73
N ASP A 189 -13.05 5.86 0.52
CA ASP A 189 -13.97 5.84 1.69
C ASP A 189 -14.71 7.15 1.91
N SER A 190 -14.36 8.20 1.17
CA SER A 190 -15.02 9.51 1.20
C SER A 190 -15.78 9.79 -0.07
N ALA A 191 -15.72 8.91 -1.07
CA ALA A 191 -16.44 8.99 -2.33
C ALA A 191 -17.79 8.25 -2.27
N PRO A 192 -18.76 8.60 -3.15
CA PRO A 192 -19.99 7.83 -3.32
C PRO A 192 -19.66 6.40 -3.75
N GLN A 193 -20.26 5.40 -3.08
CA GLN A 193 -20.11 4.00 -3.45
C GLN A 193 -21.26 3.62 -4.39
N LEU A 194 -21.03 3.73 -5.70
CA LEU A 194 -22.07 3.52 -6.73
C LEU A 194 -22.07 2.10 -7.33
N GLN A 195 -21.11 1.26 -6.92
CA GLN A 195 -20.95 -0.10 -7.45
C GLN A 195 -22.15 -0.97 -7.09
N ASN A 196 -22.76 -1.59 -8.09
CA ASN A 196 -23.92 -2.49 -7.95
C ASN A 196 -25.06 -1.89 -7.12
N THR A 197 -25.33 -0.61 -7.34
CA THR A 197 -26.37 0.14 -6.61
C THR A 197 -27.10 1.07 -7.56
N SER A 198 -28.43 1.03 -7.58
CA SER A 198 -29.23 2.01 -8.33
C SER A 198 -28.98 3.41 -7.78
N HIS A 199 -28.70 4.35 -8.68
CA HIS A 199 -28.33 5.71 -8.31
C HIS A 199 -28.73 6.73 -9.39
N ILE A 200 -28.75 7.99 -8.98
CA ILE A 200 -28.96 9.13 -9.88
C ILE A 200 -27.76 10.06 -9.74
N ILE A 201 -27.16 10.44 -10.87
CA ILE A 201 -26.17 11.50 -10.94
C ILE A 201 -26.77 12.68 -11.66
N THR A 202 -26.75 13.85 -11.04
CA THR A 202 -27.23 15.10 -11.63
C THR A 202 -26.10 16.11 -11.67
N ALA A 203 -25.82 16.67 -12.87
CA ALA A 203 -24.86 17.73 -13.05
C ALA A 203 -25.58 19.01 -13.51
N HIS A 204 -25.35 20.11 -12.81
CA HIS A 204 -25.76 21.45 -13.22
C HIS A 204 -24.56 22.11 -13.90
N VAL A 205 -24.72 22.47 -15.17
CA VAL A 205 -23.64 22.99 -16.01
C VAL A 205 -24.10 24.26 -16.76
N THR A 206 -23.18 25.20 -16.93
CA THR A 206 -23.37 26.37 -17.80
C THR A 206 -22.51 26.17 -19.05
N VAL A 207 -23.14 26.09 -20.21
CA VAL A 207 -22.44 25.90 -21.49
C VAL A 207 -22.13 27.29 -22.08
N PRO A 208 -20.86 27.62 -22.35
CA PRO A 208 -20.47 28.88 -22.97
C PRO A 208 -20.88 28.92 -24.44
N SER A 209 -20.88 30.14 -25.05
CA SER A 209 -21.23 30.34 -26.45
C SER A 209 -20.37 29.56 -27.46
N GLY A 210 -19.18 29.16 -27.06
CA GLY A 210 -18.25 28.31 -27.86
C GLY A 210 -18.50 26.81 -27.74
N GLY A 211 -19.54 26.37 -27.00
CA GLY A 211 -19.77 24.95 -26.69
C GLY A 211 -18.98 24.49 -25.47
N CYS A 212 -19.11 23.19 -25.15
CA CYS A 212 -18.40 22.57 -24.04
C CYS A 212 -17.98 21.15 -24.38
N GLU A 213 -16.92 20.72 -23.75
CA GLU A 213 -16.39 19.36 -23.85
C GLU A 213 -15.60 19.01 -22.56
N GLY A 214 -15.63 17.75 -22.12
CA GLY A 214 -14.84 17.29 -21.00
C GLY A 214 -15.63 16.52 -19.96
N ALA A 215 -14.90 16.05 -18.93
CA ALA A 215 -15.44 15.24 -17.85
C ALA A 215 -16.21 16.09 -16.82
N LEU A 216 -17.38 15.59 -16.41
CA LEU A 216 -18.18 16.16 -15.33
C LEU A 216 -17.91 15.44 -14.01
N ILE A 217 -17.91 14.11 -14.05
CA ILE A 217 -17.50 13.25 -12.91
C ILE A 217 -16.93 11.95 -13.44
N THR A 218 -15.87 11.47 -12.80
CA THR A 218 -15.26 10.17 -13.11
C THR A 218 -14.85 9.47 -11.82
N ASP A 219 -14.99 8.15 -11.82
CA ASP A 219 -14.44 7.28 -10.76
C ASP A 219 -14.06 5.95 -11.37
N GLY A 220 -12.87 5.46 -11.05
CA GLY A 220 -12.36 4.19 -11.55
C GLY A 220 -10.90 4.22 -11.95
N ASP A 221 -10.51 3.12 -12.55
CA ASP A 221 -9.17 2.90 -13.07
C ASP A 221 -9.22 2.16 -14.42
N ARG A 222 -8.08 1.62 -14.88
CA ARG A 222 -8.00 0.87 -16.14
C ARG A 222 -8.84 -0.43 -16.15
N TRP A 223 -9.28 -0.90 -15.00
CA TRP A 223 -10.01 -2.17 -14.86
C TRP A 223 -11.50 -2.01 -14.76
N GLY A 224 -11.95 -0.84 -14.36
CA GLY A 224 -13.37 -0.56 -14.24
C GLY A 224 -13.64 0.83 -13.68
N GLY A 225 -14.88 1.29 -13.85
CA GLY A 225 -15.32 2.59 -13.36
C GLY A 225 -16.44 3.18 -14.21
N TYR A 226 -16.72 4.45 -13.93
CA TYR A 226 -17.72 5.20 -14.72
C TYR A 226 -17.22 6.63 -14.99
N ALA A 227 -17.77 7.19 -16.04
CA ALA A 227 -17.56 8.60 -16.41
C ALA A 227 -18.85 9.21 -16.96
N MET A 228 -19.19 10.39 -16.47
CA MET A 228 -20.19 11.28 -17.07
C MET A 228 -19.41 12.45 -17.66
N PHE A 229 -19.58 12.69 -18.94
CA PHE A 229 -18.80 13.67 -19.69
C PHE A 229 -19.59 14.25 -20.84
N VAL A 230 -19.07 15.30 -21.45
CA VAL A 230 -19.60 15.87 -22.69
C VAL A 230 -18.56 15.64 -23.79
N GLN A 231 -19.00 15.08 -24.92
CA GLN A 231 -18.18 14.87 -26.10
C GLN A 231 -18.89 15.39 -27.36
N ASP A 232 -18.20 16.19 -28.16
CA ASP A 232 -18.78 16.88 -29.32
C ASP A 232 -20.05 17.68 -28.95
N GLY A 233 -20.08 18.28 -27.74
CA GLY A 233 -21.22 18.96 -27.18
C GLY A 233 -22.34 18.07 -26.66
N VAL A 234 -22.28 16.75 -26.81
CA VAL A 234 -23.33 15.80 -26.43
C VAL A 234 -23.01 15.16 -25.10
N PRO A 235 -23.95 15.10 -24.13
CA PRO A 235 -23.76 14.40 -22.88
C PRO A 235 -23.60 12.90 -23.10
N CYS A 236 -22.61 12.30 -22.42
CA CYS A 236 -22.31 10.88 -22.49
C CYS A 236 -22.15 10.31 -21.09
N PHE A 237 -22.51 9.05 -20.93
CA PHE A 237 -22.18 8.25 -19.75
C PHE A 237 -21.52 6.96 -20.18
N HIS A 238 -20.39 6.63 -19.58
CA HIS A 238 -19.64 5.42 -19.82
C HIS A 238 -19.50 4.63 -18.52
N TYR A 239 -19.81 3.37 -18.57
CA TYR A 239 -19.57 2.41 -17.48
C TYR A 239 -18.71 1.26 -18.02
N HIS A 240 -17.66 0.95 -17.32
CA HIS A 240 -16.74 -0.15 -17.64
C HIS A 240 -16.56 -1.08 -16.43
N PHE A 241 -16.83 -2.35 -16.62
CA PHE A 241 -16.50 -3.42 -15.70
C PHE A 241 -15.67 -4.46 -16.47
N PRO A 242 -14.70 -5.19 -15.88
CA PRO A 242 -13.48 -5.68 -16.57
C PRO A 242 -13.61 -6.22 -17.99
N LEU A 243 -14.76 -6.76 -18.35
CA LEU A 243 -14.98 -7.35 -19.69
C LEU A 243 -16.15 -6.69 -20.45
N GLU A 244 -16.87 -5.78 -19.82
CA GLU A 244 -18.07 -5.17 -20.39
C GLU A 244 -17.92 -3.65 -20.40
N ARG A 245 -18.32 -3.05 -21.51
CA ARG A 245 -18.36 -1.60 -21.69
C ARG A 245 -19.75 -1.22 -22.12
N HIS A 246 -20.32 -0.27 -21.38
CA HIS A 246 -21.63 0.31 -21.68
C HIS A 246 -21.47 1.80 -21.87
N GLU A 247 -21.97 2.30 -22.99
CA GLU A 247 -21.98 3.72 -23.29
C GLU A 247 -23.41 4.16 -23.66
N VAL A 248 -23.84 5.23 -23.04
CA VAL A 248 -25.08 5.90 -23.38
C VAL A 248 -24.75 7.32 -23.78
N ARG A 249 -25.23 7.73 -24.94
CA ARG A 249 -25.03 9.07 -25.53
C ARG A 249 -26.36 9.76 -25.70
N GLY A 250 -26.41 11.03 -25.32
CA GLY A 250 -27.55 11.89 -25.61
C GLY A 250 -27.80 12.06 -27.10
N VAL A 251 -28.97 12.49 -27.48
CA VAL A 251 -29.35 12.67 -28.89
C VAL A 251 -28.85 13.99 -29.43
N ASP A 252 -29.00 15.08 -28.63
CA ASP A 252 -28.73 16.43 -29.05
C ASP A 252 -27.54 17.05 -28.33
N ALA A 253 -26.80 17.92 -29.03
CA ALA A 253 -25.75 18.70 -28.42
C ALA A 253 -26.37 19.80 -27.51
N LEU A 254 -25.67 20.08 -26.41
CA LEU A 254 -26.07 21.15 -25.48
C LEU A 254 -25.91 22.51 -26.14
N THR A 255 -26.94 23.31 -26.05
CA THR A 255 -26.93 24.74 -26.52
C THR A 255 -26.24 25.61 -25.46
N PRO A 256 -25.73 26.80 -25.82
CA PRO A 256 -25.27 27.77 -24.83
C PRO A 256 -26.34 28.10 -23.77
N GLY A 257 -25.94 28.16 -22.50
CA GLY A 257 -26.81 28.42 -21.36
C GLY A 257 -26.76 27.38 -20.29
N ASP A 258 -27.70 27.44 -19.34
CA ASP A 258 -27.73 26.53 -18.18
C ASP A 258 -28.49 25.24 -18.52
N HIS A 259 -27.90 24.14 -18.13
CA HIS A 259 -28.45 22.80 -18.32
C HIS A 259 -28.38 21.96 -17.05
N THR A 260 -29.31 21.02 -16.93
CA THR A 260 -29.28 19.95 -15.94
C THR A 260 -29.19 18.62 -16.67
N ILE A 261 -28.10 17.93 -16.50
CA ILE A 261 -27.84 16.60 -17.09
C ILE A 261 -28.05 15.55 -16.00
N THR A 262 -28.94 14.59 -16.27
CA THR A 262 -29.25 13.54 -15.28
C THR A 262 -29.01 12.18 -15.89
N TRP A 263 -28.29 11.36 -15.16
CA TRP A 263 -28.11 9.92 -15.40
C TRP A 263 -28.84 9.13 -14.32
N THR A 264 -29.56 8.07 -14.71
CA THR A 264 -30.28 7.18 -13.80
C THR A 264 -29.94 5.73 -14.14
N LEU A 265 -29.53 4.96 -13.15
CA LEU A 265 -29.27 3.51 -13.24
C LEU A 265 -30.31 2.76 -12.41
#